data_0956ef8a2a5e2a75ab455acaff1d1588
#
_entry.id   0956ef8a2a5e2a75ab455acaff1d1588
#
_cell.length_a   1.000
_cell.length_b   1.000
_cell.length_c   1.000
_cell.angle_alpha   90.00
_cell.angle_beta   90.00
_cell.angle_gamma   90.00
#
_symmetry.space_group_name_H-M   'P 1'
#
loop_
_entity.id
_entity.type
_entity.pdbx_description
1 polymer ?
#
loop_
_entity_poly.entity_id
_entity_poly.type
_entity_poly.pdbx_seq_one_letter_code
_entity_poly.pdbx_strand_id
1 'polypeptide(L)'
;MARSPVSAGPDGRRGATTAVTRLDVALVECGLAPTRERAQALIAAGLVAIGGRPASGAAQRVGAGEPLSLSGAGSPWASRAGEKLVAALDAFGVDCRGRICLDAGASTGGFTDVLLAGGAARVYAVDVGHGQLLPRLADDPRVTVLDRTNLRHLDRLPGPAPTLVTLDLSFISLRRVLPAVAGLAPGADVVALFKPQFELGRAAVPRGGVVRDTAAAEEGARAFLAWCGEELGTPVGEGPLPSPVRGTKGNRELLIHLVLPPAGGDVAREDAR
;
A
#
# COMPACT_ATOMS: atom_id res chain seq x y z
N MET A 1 -41.98 19.17 -4.07
CA MET A 1 -41.22 18.41 -5.09
C MET A 1 -39.78 18.32 -4.64
N ALA A 2 -39.42 17.22 -3.98
CA ALA A 2 -38.09 16.98 -3.44
C ALA A 2 -37.25 16.33 -4.54
N ARG A 3 -36.09 16.95 -4.89
CA ARG A 3 -35.10 16.37 -5.78
C ARG A 3 -34.21 15.46 -4.94
N SER A 4 -34.24 14.16 -5.24
CA SER A 4 -33.31 13.19 -4.70
C SER A 4 -31.85 13.51 -5.12
N PRO A 5 -30.84 13.39 -4.23
CA PRO A 5 -29.46 13.56 -4.62
C PRO A 5 -29.00 12.35 -5.46
N VAL A 6 -28.53 12.63 -6.67
CA VAL A 6 -27.84 11.66 -7.52
C VAL A 6 -26.46 11.43 -6.88
N SER A 7 -26.27 10.28 -6.25
CA SER A 7 -24.94 9.84 -5.81
C SER A 7 -24.14 9.40 -7.03
N ALA A 8 -23.26 10.26 -7.51
CA ALA A 8 -22.23 9.89 -8.45
C ALA A 8 -21.12 9.15 -7.69
N GLY A 9 -21.20 7.82 -7.66
CA GLY A 9 -20.08 6.98 -7.22
C GLY A 9 -18.99 6.95 -8.30
N PRO A 10 -17.72 6.78 -7.90
CA PRO A 10 -16.61 6.77 -8.84
C PRO A 10 -16.72 5.57 -9.80
N ASP A 11 -16.77 5.88 -11.08
CA ASP A 11 -16.69 5.01 -12.25
C ASP A 11 -17.56 3.74 -12.21
N GLY A 12 -18.87 3.89 -12.28
CA GLY A 12 -19.84 2.79 -12.35
C GLY A 12 -19.82 2.03 -13.69
N ARG A 13 -18.65 1.68 -14.20
CA ARG A 13 -18.51 0.82 -15.39
C ARG A 13 -18.95 -0.59 -15.07
N ARG A 14 -19.83 -1.14 -15.91
CA ARG A 14 -20.36 -2.50 -15.82
C ARG A 14 -20.01 -3.26 -17.11
N GLY A 15 -19.68 -4.52 -16.98
CA GLY A 15 -19.42 -5.42 -18.09
C GLY A 15 -19.92 -6.83 -17.76
N ALA A 16 -19.94 -7.71 -18.75
CA ALA A 16 -20.23 -9.12 -18.58
C ALA A 16 -19.34 -9.94 -19.52
N THR A 17 -18.89 -11.09 -19.07
CA THR A 17 -18.09 -12.01 -19.89
C THR A 17 -18.98 -12.89 -20.77
N THR A 18 -18.47 -13.31 -21.92
CA THR A 18 -19.17 -14.20 -22.86
C THR A 18 -18.86 -15.69 -22.61
N ALA A 19 -17.85 -16.01 -21.82
CA ALA A 19 -17.42 -17.37 -21.49
C ALA A 19 -16.97 -17.48 -20.04
N VAL A 20 -16.90 -18.72 -19.52
CA VAL A 20 -16.33 -18.98 -18.19
C VAL A 20 -14.81 -18.78 -18.25
N THR A 21 -14.31 -17.74 -17.58
CA THR A 21 -12.89 -17.38 -17.60
C THR A 21 -12.39 -16.93 -16.24
N ARG A 22 -11.12 -16.61 -16.14
CA ARG A 22 -10.54 -16.00 -14.92
C ARG A 22 -10.98 -14.55 -14.81
N LEU A 23 -11.20 -14.09 -13.60
CA LEU A 23 -11.64 -12.73 -13.34
C LEU A 23 -10.68 -11.66 -13.89
N ASP A 24 -9.35 -11.86 -13.74
CA ASP A 24 -8.35 -10.94 -14.27
C ASP A 24 -8.40 -10.83 -15.82
N VAL A 25 -8.76 -11.91 -16.49
CA VAL A 25 -8.96 -11.94 -17.94
C VAL A 25 -10.30 -11.30 -18.31
N ALA A 26 -11.38 -11.68 -17.61
CA ALA A 26 -12.72 -11.17 -17.85
C ALA A 26 -12.79 -9.62 -17.75
N LEU A 27 -12.09 -9.02 -16.78
CA LEU A 27 -12.05 -7.57 -16.63
C LEU A 27 -11.41 -6.86 -17.84
N VAL A 28 -10.41 -7.47 -18.44
CA VAL A 28 -9.79 -6.94 -19.66
C VAL A 28 -10.72 -7.11 -20.87
N GLU A 29 -11.31 -8.28 -21.04
CA GLU A 29 -12.27 -8.58 -22.12
C GLU A 29 -13.48 -7.67 -22.10
N CYS A 30 -13.98 -7.32 -20.89
CA CYS A 30 -15.11 -6.41 -20.70
C CYS A 30 -14.71 -4.92 -20.74
N GLY A 31 -13.43 -4.59 -20.98
CA GLY A 31 -12.95 -3.21 -21.01
C GLY A 31 -12.96 -2.50 -19.66
N LEU A 32 -13.10 -3.25 -18.55
CA LEU A 32 -13.06 -2.72 -17.17
C LEU A 32 -11.63 -2.49 -16.66
N ALA A 33 -10.65 -3.13 -17.30
CA ALA A 33 -9.23 -2.88 -17.07
C ALA A 33 -8.47 -2.91 -18.41
N PRO A 34 -7.47 -2.04 -18.62
CA PRO A 34 -6.71 -2.00 -19.87
C PRO A 34 -5.74 -3.18 -20.01
N THR A 35 -5.27 -3.76 -18.89
CA THR A 35 -4.32 -4.88 -18.85
C THR A 35 -4.67 -5.84 -17.72
N ARG A 36 -4.17 -7.08 -17.80
CA ARG A 36 -4.32 -8.07 -16.73
C ARG A 36 -3.65 -7.64 -15.43
N GLU A 37 -2.52 -6.96 -15.51
CA GLU A 37 -1.83 -6.40 -14.36
C GLU A 37 -2.71 -5.38 -13.65
N ARG A 38 -3.32 -4.46 -14.40
CA ARG A 38 -4.27 -3.49 -13.86
C ARG A 38 -5.50 -4.19 -13.27
N ALA A 39 -6.05 -5.21 -13.93
CA ALA A 39 -7.16 -6.01 -13.41
C ALA A 39 -6.79 -6.65 -12.06
N GLN A 40 -5.60 -7.24 -11.95
CA GLN A 40 -5.11 -7.83 -10.71
C GLN A 40 -4.95 -6.80 -9.59
N ALA A 41 -4.44 -5.62 -9.90
CA ALA A 41 -4.35 -4.51 -8.94
C ALA A 41 -5.74 -4.06 -8.43
N LEU A 42 -6.72 -3.91 -9.33
CA LEU A 42 -8.10 -3.57 -8.97
C LEU A 42 -8.75 -4.65 -8.07
N ILE A 43 -8.52 -5.93 -8.39
CA ILE A 43 -9.04 -7.05 -7.58
C ILE A 43 -8.37 -7.06 -6.20
N ALA A 44 -7.06 -6.90 -6.14
CA ALA A 44 -6.30 -6.85 -4.89
C ALA A 44 -6.72 -5.67 -4.00
N ALA A 45 -7.01 -4.53 -4.61
CA ALA A 45 -7.55 -3.34 -3.93
C ALA A 45 -9.00 -3.53 -3.42
N GLY A 46 -9.69 -4.62 -3.81
CA GLY A 46 -11.08 -4.87 -3.44
C GLY A 46 -12.10 -4.02 -4.20
N LEU A 47 -11.70 -3.49 -5.35
CA LEU A 47 -12.52 -2.61 -6.19
C LEU A 47 -13.38 -3.36 -7.21
N VAL A 48 -13.37 -4.69 -7.20
CA VAL A 48 -14.09 -5.52 -8.17
C VAL A 48 -15.20 -6.31 -7.47
N ALA A 49 -16.39 -6.29 -8.06
CA ALA A 49 -17.51 -7.11 -7.64
C ALA A 49 -18.03 -7.96 -8.81
N ILE A 50 -18.48 -9.19 -8.49
CA ILE A 50 -19.11 -10.15 -9.37
C ILE A 50 -20.55 -10.34 -8.87
N GLY A 51 -21.55 -10.04 -9.69
CA GLY A 51 -22.95 -10.12 -9.27
C GLY A 51 -23.26 -9.29 -8.01
N GLY A 52 -22.56 -8.17 -7.82
CA GLY A 52 -22.68 -7.31 -6.63
C GLY A 52 -21.94 -7.81 -5.39
N ARG A 53 -21.23 -8.93 -5.45
CA ARG A 53 -20.40 -9.47 -4.34
C ARG A 53 -18.93 -9.18 -4.57
N PRO A 54 -18.16 -8.80 -3.54
CA PRO A 54 -16.73 -8.57 -3.68
C PRO A 54 -16.00 -9.79 -4.25
N ALA A 55 -15.09 -9.56 -5.17
CA ALA A 55 -14.24 -10.60 -5.73
C ALA A 55 -13.27 -11.16 -4.67
N SER A 56 -13.03 -12.47 -4.69
CA SER A 56 -12.14 -13.15 -3.74
C SER A 56 -10.69 -13.24 -4.22
N GLY A 57 -10.43 -13.03 -5.53
CA GLY A 57 -9.09 -13.05 -6.08
C GLY A 57 -9.05 -13.13 -7.60
N ALA A 58 -7.89 -12.81 -8.19
CA ALA A 58 -7.70 -12.71 -9.63
C ALA A 58 -7.94 -14.03 -10.41
N ALA A 59 -7.69 -15.17 -9.76
CA ALA A 59 -7.90 -16.50 -10.34
C ALA A 59 -9.36 -17.01 -10.20
N GLN A 60 -10.24 -16.25 -9.53
CA GLN A 60 -11.65 -16.61 -9.40
C GLN A 60 -12.27 -16.80 -10.77
N ARG A 61 -13.06 -17.88 -10.94
CA ARG A 61 -13.78 -18.14 -12.19
C ARG A 61 -15.06 -17.31 -12.21
N VAL A 62 -15.32 -16.70 -13.35
CA VAL A 62 -16.52 -15.90 -13.61
C VAL A 62 -17.31 -16.62 -14.69
N GLY A 63 -18.60 -16.83 -14.46
CA GLY A 63 -19.52 -17.45 -15.42
C GLY A 63 -19.87 -16.53 -16.60
N ALA A 64 -20.28 -17.14 -17.70
CA ALA A 64 -20.78 -16.37 -18.83
C ALA A 64 -22.00 -15.53 -18.42
N GLY A 65 -22.00 -14.24 -18.73
CA GLY A 65 -23.08 -13.32 -18.40
C GLY A 65 -23.10 -12.82 -16.95
N GLU A 66 -22.19 -13.26 -16.08
CA GLU A 66 -22.10 -12.68 -14.73
C GLU A 66 -21.70 -11.20 -14.80
N PRO A 67 -22.47 -10.32 -14.17
CA PRO A 67 -22.17 -8.88 -14.22
C PRO A 67 -20.92 -8.57 -13.41
N LEU A 68 -19.96 -7.95 -14.05
CA LEU A 68 -18.77 -7.41 -13.42
C LEU A 68 -18.94 -5.91 -13.20
N SER A 69 -18.50 -5.43 -12.06
CA SER A 69 -18.51 -4.01 -11.76
C SER A 69 -17.24 -3.59 -11.02
N LEU A 70 -16.80 -2.36 -11.29
CA LEU A 70 -15.82 -1.70 -10.47
C LEU A 70 -16.59 -0.87 -9.43
N SER A 71 -16.37 -1.15 -8.19
CA SER A 71 -16.93 -0.38 -7.08
C SER A 71 -15.93 -0.37 -5.94
N GLY A 72 -15.71 0.79 -5.36
CA GLY A 72 -15.10 0.86 -4.03
C GLY A 72 -16.13 0.32 -3.04
N ALA A 73 -16.13 -0.99 -2.80
CA ALA A 73 -17.10 -1.63 -1.92
C ALA A 73 -16.93 -1.11 -0.48
N GLY A 74 -17.53 0.02 -0.17
CA GLY A 74 -17.66 0.55 1.19
C GLY A 74 -16.49 1.38 1.73
N SER A 75 -15.33 1.42 1.07
CA SER A 75 -14.25 2.30 1.49
C SER A 75 -14.35 3.69 0.83
N PRO A 76 -14.21 4.79 1.58
CA PRO A 76 -14.17 6.14 1.02
C PRO A 76 -12.89 6.41 0.21
N TRP A 77 -11.92 5.52 0.28
CA TRP A 77 -10.58 5.66 -0.31
C TRP A 77 -10.44 4.92 -1.64
N ALA A 78 -9.39 5.22 -2.38
CA ALA A 78 -9.03 4.55 -3.63
C ALA A 78 -8.91 3.02 -3.50
N SER A 79 -8.67 2.52 -2.29
CA SER A 79 -8.74 1.11 -1.93
C SER A 79 -8.89 0.94 -0.42
N ARG A 80 -9.20 -0.29 0.02
CA ARG A 80 -9.24 -0.65 1.45
C ARG A 80 -7.92 -0.41 2.19
N ALA A 81 -6.80 -0.30 1.45
CA ALA A 81 -5.52 0.03 2.05
C ALA A 81 -5.57 1.40 2.77
N GLY A 82 -6.36 2.36 2.28
CA GLY A 82 -6.53 3.65 2.94
C GLY A 82 -6.98 3.54 4.40
N GLU A 83 -7.85 2.57 4.72
CA GLU A 83 -8.30 2.34 6.11
C GLU A 83 -7.14 1.97 7.05
N LYS A 84 -6.12 1.27 6.51
CA LYS A 84 -4.91 0.92 7.28
C LYS A 84 -4.10 2.17 7.62
N LEU A 85 -3.94 3.08 6.65
CA LEU A 85 -3.18 4.31 6.87
C LEU A 85 -3.92 5.25 7.82
N VAL A 86 -5.24 5.43 7.66
CA VAL A 86 -6.04 6.22 8.61
C VAL A 86 -5.83 5.72 10.03
N ALA A 87 -5.99 4.40 10.25
CA ALA A 87 -5.79 3.82 11.58
C ALA A 87 -4.36 4.01 12.12
N ALA A 88 -3.35 3.97 11.26
CA ALA A 88 -1.97 4.18 11.66
C ALA A 88 -1.69 5.65 12.02
N LEU A 89 -2.15 6.60 11.19
CA LEU A 89 -1.98 8.04 11.46
C LEU A 89 -2.66 8.44 12.77
N ASP A 90 -3.88 7.95 13.00
CA ASP A 90 -4.63 8.20 14.22
C ASP A 90 -3.94 7.58 15.45
N ALA A 91 -3.53 6.31 15.36
CA ALA A 91 -2.95 5.58 16.49
C ALA A 91 -1.58 6.14 16.91
N PHE A 92 -0.77 6.60 15.97
CA PHE A 92 0.57 7.14 16.22
C PHE A 92 0.61 8.68 16.31
N GLY A 93 -0.53 9.36 16.17
CA GLY A 93 -0.60 10.82 16.23
C GLY A 93 0.18 11.52 15.10
N VAL A 94 0.34 10.88 13.93
CA VAL A 94 1.09 11.41 12.81
C VAL A 94 0.19 12.30 11.94
N ASP A 95 0.49 13.58 11.85
CA ASP A 95 -0.21 14.52 10.96
C ASP A 95 0.53 14.63 9.62
N CYS A 96 -0.19 14.50 8.51
CA CYS A 96 0.33 14.68 7.15
C CYS A 96 0.09 16.07 6.56
N ARG A 97 -0.62 16.96 7.26
CA ARG A 97 -0.97 18.29 6.77
C ARG A 97 0.25 19.15 6.47
N GLY A 98 0.29 19.69 5.25
CA GLY A 98 1.38 20.54 4.79
C GLY A 98 2.71 19.81 4.55
N ARG A 99 2.75 18.49 4.75
CA ARG A 99 3.98 17.69 4.61
C ARG A 99 4.20 17.26 3.16
N ILE A 100 5.46 17.01 2.85
CA ILE A 100 5.87 16.30 1.65
C ILE A 100 5.94 14.81 2.03
N CYS A 101 5.17 13.99 1.31
CA CYS A 101 4.99 12.58 1.61
C CYS A 101 5.59 11.70 0.50
N LEU A 102 6.10 10.53 0.88
CA LEU A 102 6.47 9.44 -0.01
C LEU A 102 5.54 8.26 0.26
N ASP A 103 4.73 7.87 -0.72
CA ASP A 103 3.89 6.66 -0.69
C ASP A 103 4.58 5.55 -1.49
N ALA A 104 5.18 4.60 -0.81
CA ALA A 104 5.92 3.50 -1.41
C ALA A 104 5.05 2.24 -1.46
N GLY A 105 4.83 1.75 -2.69
CA GLY A 105 3.84 0.74 -3.00
C GLY A 105 2.46 1.35 -3.22
N ALA A 106 2.41 2.49 -3.93
CA ALA A 106 1.20 3.28 -4.11
C ALA A 106 0.04 2.49 -4.75
N SER A 107 0.34 1.54 -5.65
CA SER A 107 -0.65 0.70 -6.32
C SER A 107 -1.84 1.52 -6.86
N THR A 108 -3.06 1.26 -6.43
CA THR A 108 -4.26 2.02 -6.86
C THR A 108 -4.40 3.38 -6.17
N GLY A 109 -3.57 3.67 -5.17
CA GLY A 109 -3.53 4.97 -4.50
C GLY A 109 -4.27 5.05 -3.17
N GLY A 110 -4.47 3.93 -2.48
CA GLY A 110 -5.19 3.93 -1.21
C GLY A 110 -4.54 4.83 -0.15
N PHE A 111 -3.22 4.79 -0.02
CA PHE A 111 -2.47 5.64 0.89
C PHE A 111 -2.33 7.07 0.35
N THR A 112 -2.00 7.22 -0.94
CA THR A 112 -1.96 8.51 -1.62
C THR A 112 -3.25 9.31 -1.38
N ASP A 113 -4.41 8.68 -1.50
CA ASP A 113 -5.73 9.31 -1.30
C ASP A 113 -5.93 9.83 0.12
N VAL A 114 -5.54 9.04 1.12
CA VAL A 114 -5.57 9.45 2.54
C VAL A 114 -4.64 10.61 2.80
N LEU A 115 -3.40 10.56 2.30
CA LEU A 115 -2.43 11.65 2.45
C LEU A 115 -2.94 12.96 1.84
N LEU A 116 -3.52 12.91 0.65
CA LEU A 116 -4.09 14.08 -0.02
C LEU A 116 -5.29 14.65 0.75
N ALA A 117 -6.19 13.78 1.23
CA ALA A 117 -7.35 14.17 2.03
C ALA A 117 -6.92 14.77 3.39
N GLY A 118 -5.86 14.25 3.99
CA GLY A 118 -5.24 14.79 5.20
C GLY A 118 -4.47 16.11 5.00
N GLY A 119 -4.41 16.62 3.76
CA GLY A 119 -3.82 17.91 3.46
C GLY A 119 -2.31 17.88 3.18
N ALA A 120 -1.75 16.75 2.74
CA ALA A 120 -0.37 16.70 2.27
C ALA A 120 -0.11 17.75 1.18
N ALA A 121 1.02 18.44 1.27
CA ALA A 121 1.41 19.46 0.28
C ALA A 121 1.90 18.82 -1.03
N ARG A 122 2.50 17.64 -0.92
CA ARG A 122 2.98 16.84 -2.06
C ARG A 122 3.02 15.36 -1.70
N VAL A 123 2.75 14.50 -2.68
CA VAL A 123 2.90 13.03 -2.54
C VAL A 123 3.72 12.49 -3.72
N TYR A 124 4.84 11.85 -3.42
CA TYR A 124 5.55 11.01 -4.38
C TYR A 124 4.96 9.61 -4.31
N ALA A 125 4.18 9.23 -5.32
CA ALA A 125 3.58 7.91 -5.41
C ALA A 125 4.51 6.96 -6.18
N VAL A 126 5.21 6.08 -5.48
CA VAL A 126 6.23 5.18 -6.04
C VAL A 126 5.71 3.76 -6.11
N ASP A 127 5.79 3.15 -7.28
CA ASP A 127 5.43 1.75 -7.49
C ASP A 127 6.32 1.08 -8.56
N VAL A 128 6.58 -0.22 -8.40
CA VAL A 128 7.27 -1.03 -9.42
C VAL A 128 6.37 -1.36 -10.61
N GLY A 129 5.05 -1.31 -10.42
CA GLY A 129 4.04 -1.44 -11.46
C GLY A 129 3.97 -0.21 -12.38
N HIS A 130 3.03 -0.22 -13.29
CA HIS A 130 2.80 0.90 -14.21
C HIS A 130 1.31 1.16 -14.42
N GLY A 131 0.92 2.44 -14.38
CA GLY A 131 -0.45 2.87 -14.63
C GLY A 131 -1.47 2.30 -13.63
N GLN A 132 -1.04 1.98 -12.41
CA GLN A 132 -1.92 1.42 -11.39
C GLN A 132 -2.69 2.49 -10.62
N LEU A 133 -2.10 3.65 -10.43
CA LEU A 133 -2.72 4.74 -9.69
C LEU A 133 -4.02 5.18 -10.37
N LEU A 134 -5.07 5.44 -9.59
CA LEU A 134 -6.34 5.92 -10.15
C LEU A 134 -6.14 7.27 -10.85
N PRO A 135 -6.76 7.51 -12.04
CA PRO A 135 -6.58 8.74 -12.81
C PRO A 135 -6.79 10.01 -11.98
N ARG A 136 -7.84 10.07 -11.15
CA ARG A 136 -8.12 11.23 -10.28
C ARG A 136 -6.99 11.57 -9.30
N LEU A 137 -6.17 10.59 -8.93
CA LEU A 137 -5.00 10.79 -8.06
C LEU A 137 -3.76 11.11 -8.89
N ALA A 138 -3.60 10.45 -10.03
CA ALA A 138 -2.48 10.70 -10.94
C ALA A 138 -2.52 12.13 -11.53
N ASP A 139 -3.73 12.66 -11.74
CA ASP A 139 -3.98 13.99 -12.29
C ASP A 139 -3.98 15.10 -11.21
N ASP A 140 -3.89 14.76 -9.90
CA ASP A 140 -3.80 15.76 -8.83
C ASP A 140 -2.44 16.48 -8.91
N PRO A 141 -2.40 17.83 -8.99
CA PRO A 141 -1.15 18.58 -9.14
C PRO A 141 -0.17 18.41 -7.98
N ARG A 142 -0.62 17.90 -6.84
CA ARG A 142 0.24 17.58 -5.69
C ARG A 142 0.92 16.25 -5.81
N VAL A 143 0.50 15.37 -6.74
CA VAL A 143 1.02 14.01 -6.91
C VAL A 143 2.09 13.97 -7.98
N THR A 144 3.20 13.33 -7.66
CA THR A 144 4.25 12.99 -8.60
C THR A 144 4.30 11.46 -8.72
N VAL A 145 3.86 10.93 -9.85
CA VAL A 145 3.83 9.47 -10.09
C VAL A 145 5.21 8.99 -10.53
N LEU A 146 5.73 7.99 -9.85
CA LEU A 146 7.01 7.33 -10.12
C LEU A 146 6.78 5.83 -10.35
N ASP A 147 6.18 5.53 -11.51
CA ASP A 147 5.95 4.17 -11.97
C ASP A 147 7.24 3.43 -12.37
N ARG A 148 7.21 2.09 -12.38
CA ARG A 148 8.35 1.22 -12.72
C ARG A 148 9.60 1.54 -11.91
N THR A 149 9.40 2.07 -10.70
CA THR A 149 10.47 2.54 -9.85
C THR A 149 10.66 1.60 -8.67
N ASN A 150 11.84 0.99 -8.60
CA ASN A 150 12.23 0.21 -7.43
C ASN A 150 12.90 1.13 -6.41
N LEU A 151 12.21 1.36 -5.30
CA LEU A 151 12.67 2.26 -4.24
C LEU A 151 14.06 1.92 -3.71
N ARG A 152 14.48 0.64 -3.76
CA ARG A 152 15.83 0.22 -3.33
C ARG A 152 16.97 0.82 -4.16
N HIS A 153 16.67 1.25 -5.36
CA HIS A 153 17.64 1.76 -6.34
C HIS A 153 17.35 3.22 -6.73
N LEU A 154 16.49 3.88 -5.95
CA LEU A 154 16.16 5.28 -6.16
C LEU A 154 17.12 6.14 -5.35
N ASP A 155 18.04 6.82 -6.03
CA ASP A 155 19.06 7.67 -5.39
C ASP A 155 18.53 9.04 -4.98
N ARG A 156 17.50 9.55 -5.68
CA ARG A 156 16.91 10.87 -5.42
C ARG A 156 15.47 10.95 -5.92
N LEU A 157 14.71 11.82 -5.28
CA LEU A 157 13.39 12.23 -5.72
C LEU A 157 13.47 13.48 -6.62
N PRO A 158 12.47 13.72 -7.49
CA PRO A 158 12.47 14.86 -8.41
C PRO A 158 12.13 16.21 -7.76
N GLY A 159 12.29 16.32 -6.45
CA GLY A 159 12.00 17.54 -5.67
C GLY A 159 12.46 17.42 -4.22
N PRO A 160 11.88 18.21 -3.30
CA PRO A 160 12.30 18.22 -1.90
C PRO A 160 12.14 16.87 -1.21
N ALA A 161 13.00 16.59 -0.22
CA ALA A 161 12.95 15.38 0.57
C ALA A 161 11.60 15.25 1.32
N PRO A 162 11.01 14.06 1.39
CA PRO A 162 9.81 13.82 2.16
C PRO A 162 10.09 13.91 3.66
N THR A 163 9.09 14.40 4.40
CA THR A 163 9.10 14.42 5.86
C THR A 163 8.20 13.35 6.48
N LEU A 164 7.38 12.70 5.64
CA LEU A 164 6.58 11.53 5.99
C LEU A 164 6.72 10.47 4.90
N VAL A 165 6.98 9.24 5.29
CA VAL A 165 7.05 8.09 4.38
C VAL A 165 6.00 7.06 4.80
N THR A 166 5.25 6.54 3.85
CA THR A 166 4.33 5.43 4.06
C THR A 166 4.78 4.22 3.25
N LEU A 167 4.79 3.02 3.85
CA LEU A 167 5.29 1.79 3.24
C LEU A 167 4.22 0.70 3.29
N ASP A 168 3.58 0.39 2.14
CA ASP A 168 2.69 -0.77 1.95
C ASP A 168 3.26 -1.71 0.88
N LEU A 169 4.46 -2.24 1.12
CA LEU A 169 5.21 -3.03 0.15
C LEU A 169 4.81 -4.52 0.20
N SER A 170 4.87 -5.19 -0.95
CA SER A 170 4.63 -6.62 -1.07
C SER A 170 5.83 -7.33 -1.68
N PHE A 171 6.03 -8.60 -1.29
CA PHE A 171 7.09 -9.49 -1.80
C PHE A 171 8.52 -9.07 -1.48
N ILE A 172 8.71 -8.16 -0.55
CA ILE A 172 10.01 -7.68 -0.08
C ILE A 172 9.95 -7.40 1.42
N SER A 173 11.04 -7.64 2.13
CA SER A 173 11.19 -7.24 3.52
C SER A 173 11.50 -5.74 3.62
N LEU A 174 10.93 -5.08 4.63
CA LEU A 174 11.19 -3.67 4.96
C LEU A 174 12.68 -3.43 5.25
N ARG A 175 13.39 -4.41 5.84
CA ARG A 175 14.85 -4.33 6.08
C ARG A 175 15.66 -4.05 4.82
N ARG A 176 15.16 -4.48 3.66
CA ARG A 176 15.84 -4.29 2.37
C ARG A 176 15.57 -2.94 1.72
N VAL A 177 14.56 -2.22 2.19
CA VAL A 177 14.08 -0.95 1.60
C VAL A 177 14.42 0.23 2.47
N LEU A 178 14.34 0.08 3.79
CA LEU A 178 14.56 1.18 4.75
C LEU A 178 15.92 1.88 4.62
N PRO A 179 17.04 1.21 4.32
CA PRO A 179 18.31 1.92 4.10
C PRO A 179 18.24 2.95 2.95
N ALA A 180 17.57 2.59 1.85
CA ALA A 180 17.35 3.53 0.74
C ALA A 180 16.40 4.67 1.14
N VAL A 181 15.33 4.35 1.89
CA VAL A 181 14.38 5.33 2.41
C VAL A 181 15.07 6.33 3.34
N ALA A 182 15.96 5.87 4.22
CA ALA A 182 16.74 6.74 5.11
C ALA A 182 17.61 7.75 4.35
N GLY A 183 18.17 7.33 3.20
CA GLY A 183 18.90 8.23 2.32
C GLY A 183 18.02 9.26 1.61
N LEU A 184 16.78 8.89 1.25
CA LEU A 184 15.84 9.76 0.55
C LEU A 184 15.09 10.74 1.47
N ALA A 185 14.87 10.35 2.72
CA ALA A 185 14.00 11.03 3.68
C ALA A 185 14.61 11.12 5.09
N PRO A 186 15.80 11.71 5.24
CA PRO A 186 16.42 11.81 6.56
C PRO A 186 15.55 12.63 7.52
N GLY A 187 15.41 12.16 8.75
CA GLY A 187 14.58 12.78 9.78
C GLY A 187 13.06 12.63 9.60
N ALA A 188 12.63 11.87 8.60
CA ALA A 188 11.21 11.69 8.33
C ALA A 188 10.54 10.70 9.30
N ASP A 189 9.25 10.92 9.57
CA ASP A 189 8.38 9.88 10.10
C ASP A 189 8.17 8.78 9.05
N VAL A 190 8.17 7.54 9.48
CA VAL A 190 7.83 6.36 8.65
C VAL A 190 6.68 5.62 9.27
N VAL A 191 5.58 5.51 8.55
CA VAL A 191 4.45 4.63 8.87
C VAL A 191 4.50 3.44 7.93
N ALA A 192 4.68 2.24 8.47
CA ALA A 192 4.86 1.05 7.65
C ALA A 192 3.93 -0.10 8.05
N LEU A 193 3.55 -0.89 7.05
CA LEU A 193 2.89 -2.17 7.23
C LEU A 193 3.93 -3.27 7.33
N PHE A 194 4.11 -3.81 8.53
CA PHE A 194 4.86 -5.03 8.74
C PHE A 194 4.00 -6.23 8.31
N LYS A 195 4.44 -6.93 7.31
CA LYS A 195 3.74 -8.08 6.74
C LYS A 195 4.48 -9.38 7.10
N PRO A 196 4.00 -10.14 8.08
CA PRO A 196 4.73 -11.31 8.60
C PRO A 196 5.16 -12.29 7.51
N GLN A 197 4.35 -12.47 6.47
CA GLN A 197 4.65 -13.36 5.36
C GLN A 197 5.85 -12.95 4.49
N PHE A 198 6.33 -11.72 4.59
CA PHE A 198 7.50 -11.20 3.87
C PHE A 198 8.69 -10.90 4.79
N GLU A 199 8.45 -10.86 6.10
CA GLU A 199 9.42 -10.46 7.11
C GLU A 199 9.97 -11.64 7.89
N LEU A 200 9.13 -12.65 8.16
CA LEU A 200 9.55 -13.84 8.86
C LEU A 200 10.25 -14.81 7.91
N GLY A 201 11.23 -15.53 8.40
CA GLY A 201 11.95 -16.53 7.62
C GLY A 201 11.02 -17.62 7.04
N ARG A 202 11.46 -18.29 5.98
CA ARG A 202 10.66 -19.32 5.26
C ARG A 202 10.10 -20.41 6.17
N ALA A 203 10.77 -20.75 7.26
CA ALA A 203 10.34 -21.75 8.22
C ALA A 203 9.05 -21.33 8.98
N ALA A 204 8.86 -20.03 9.19
CA ALA A 204 7.69 -19.48 9.88
C ALA A 204 6.50 -19.23 8.96
N VAL A 205 6.67 -19.34 7.63
CA VAL A 205 5.62 -19.10 6.63
C VAL A 205 5.14 -20.43 6.04
N PRO A 206 3.95 -20.91 6.40
CA PRO A 206 3.41 -22.18 5.90
C PRO A 206 3.22 -22.18 4.38
N ARG A 207 3.08 -23.39 3.79
CA ARG A 207 2.60 -23.55 2.41
C ARG A 207 1.24 -22.84 2.26
N GLY A 208 1.14 -21.90 1.30
CA GLY A 208 -0.03 -21.02 1.16
C GLY A 208 0.18 -19.58 1.63
N GLY A 209 1.26 -19.30 2.38
CA GLY A 209 1.70 -17.93 2.68
C GLY A 209 0.86 -17.21 3.73
N VAL A 210 0.08 -17.93 4.56
CA VAL A 210 -0.70 -17.32 5.65
C VAL A 210 -0.07 -17.65 7.00
N VAL A 211 0.48 -16.64 7.65
CA VAL A 211 1.02 -16.73 9.01
C VAL A 211 -0.15 -16.63 9.99
N ARG A 212 -0.41 -17.71 10.73
CA ARG A 212 -1.52 -17.79 11.70
C ARG A 212 -1.06 -17.50 13.12
N ASP A 213 0.21 -17.69 13.39
CA ASP A 213 0.82 -17.41 14.69
C ASP A 213 0.97 -15.90 14.86
N THR A 214 0.05 -15.33 15.66
CA THR A 214 0.06 -13.89 15.94
C THR A 214 1.17 -13.48 16.87
N ALA A 215 1.57 -14.35 17.80
CA ALA A 215 2.68 -14.08 18.71
C ALA A 215 4.01 -14.00 17.96
N ALA A 216 4.26 -14.95 17.05
CA ALA A 216 5.43 -14.90 16.17
C ALA A 216 5.45 -13.67 15.25
N ALA A 217 4.27 -13.23 14.76
CA ALA A 217 4.16 -12.03 13.96
C ALA A 217 4.52 -10.76 14.76
N GLU A 218 4.01 -10.63 15.98
CA GLU A 218 4.28 -9.50 16.87
C GLU A 218 5.76 -9.49 17.32
N GLU A 219 6.30 -10.66 17.67
CA GLU A 219 7.71 -10.79 18.03
C GLU A 219 8.62 -10.40 16.86
N GLY A 220 8.30 -10.86 15.65
CA GLY A 220 9.00 -10.47 14.43
C GLY A 220 8.98 -8.96 14.18
N ALA A 221 7.86 -8.30 14.48
CA ALA A 221 7.75 -6.85 14.35
C ALA A 221 8.57 -6.10 15.41
N ARG A 222 8.59 -6.59 16.67
CA ARG A 222 9.45 -6.03 17.73
C ARG A 222 10.93 -6.21 17.37
N ALA A 223 11.34 -7.39 16.90
CA ALA A 223 12.70 -7.66 16.44
C ALA A 223 13.08 -6.80 15.22
N PHE A 224 12.11 -6.44 14.37
CA PHE A 224 12.32 -5.50 13.29
C PHE A 224 12.56 -4.07 13.81
N LEU A 225 11.77 -3.59 14.77
CA LEU A 225 11.97 -2.27 15.39
C LEU A 225 13.31 -2.18 16.12
N ALA A 226 13.73 -3.23 16.84
CA ALA A 226 15.05 -3.30 17.45
C ALA A 226 16.17 -3.19 16.41
N TRP A 227 16.06 -3.94 15.31
CA TRP A 227 16.98 -3.86 14.18
C TRP A 227 17.05 -2.44 13.58
N CYS A 228 15.93 -1.72 13.47
CA CYS A 228 15.96 -0.33 13.01
C CYS A 228 16.78 0.56 13.93
N GLY A 229 16.71 0.35 15.25
CA GLY A 229 17.55 1.07 16.22
C GLY A 229 19.05 0.75 16.06
N GLU A 230 19.37 -0.51 15.92
CA GLU A 230 20.76 -1.00 15.83
C GLU A 230 21.43 -0.62 14.50
N GLU A 231 20.75 -0.86 13.38
CA GLU A 231 21.36 -0.73 12.05
C GLU A 231 21.15 0.65 11.40
N LEU A 232 20.06 1.35 11.74
CA LEU A 232 19.74 2.64 11.15
C LEU A 232 19.87 3.79 12.13
N GLY A 233 20.13 3.52 13.42
CA GLY A 233 20.19 4.56 14.45
C GLY A 233 18.85 5.27 14.67
N THR A 234 17.73 4.60 14.39
CA THR A 234 16.41 5.17 14.63
C THR A 234 16.12 5.20 16.14
N PRO A 235 15.44 6.22 16.67
CA PRO A 235 14.85 6.15 18.00
C PRO A 235 13.93 4.93 18.13
N VAL A 236 13.62 4.53 19.36
CA VAL A 236 12.68 3.43 19.59
C VAL A 236 11.38 3.74 18.88
N GLY A 237 10.98 2.88 17.94
CA GLY A 237 9.75 3.02 17.19
C GLY A 237 8.52 2.63 18.01
N GLU A 238 7.35 2.96 17.51
CA GLU A 238 6.04 2.64 18.10
C GLU A 238 5.37 1.46 17.40
N GLY A 239 4.59 0.73 18.14
CA GLY A 239 3.90 -0.47 17.70
C GLY A 239 4.60 -1.74 18.24
N PRO A 240 4.32 -2.94 17.67
CA PRO A 240 3.36 -3.17 16.59
C PRO A 240 1.88 -3.08 17.02
N LEU A 241 1.03 -2.48 16.20
CA LEU A 241 -0.42 -2.46 16.38
C LEU A 241 -1.10 -3.28 15.27
N PRO A 242 -2.20 -4.00 15.54
CA PRO A 242 -2.88 -4.75 14.51
C PRO A 242 -3.57 -3.81 13.50
N SER A 243 -3.35 -4.07 12.20
CA SER A 243 -4.10 -3.39 11.13
C SER A 243 -5.59 -3.76 11.18
N PRO A 244 -6.51 -2.80 10.98
CA PRO A 244 -7.95 -3.07 10.94
C PRO A 244 -8.35 -3.91 9.73
N VAL A 245 -7.53 -3.89 8.67
CA VAL A 245 -7.78 -4.61 7.41
C VAL A 245 -6.74 -5.71 7.24
N ARG A 246 -7.20 -6.92 6.96
CA ARG A 246 -6.32 -8.03 6.62
C ARG A 246 -5.76 -7.90 5.21
N GLY A 247 -4.57 -8.41 5.00
CA GLY A 247 -3.98 -8.57 3.66
C GLY A 247 -4.82 -9.49 2.76
N THR A 248 -4.57 -9.42 1.46
CA THR A 248 -5.36 -10.07 0.39
C THR A 248 -5.53 -11.59 0.59
N LYS A 249 -4.56 -12.27 1.19
CA LYS A 249 -4.62 -13.70 1.51
C LYS A 249 -5.13 -13.98 2.93
N GLY A 250 -5.57 -12.95 3.67
CA GLY A 250 -6.07 -13.08 5.04
C GLY A 250 -5.01 -12.96 6.13
N ASN A 251 -3.75 -12.65 5.80
CA ASN A 251 -2.72 -12.37 6.79
C ASN A 251 -3.11 -11.18 7.68
N ARG A 252 -2.81 -11.28 8.96
CA ARG A 252 -2.78 -10.12 9.84
C ARG A 252 -1.53 -9.32 9.52
N GLU A 253 -1.70 -8.03 9.25
CA GLU A 253 -0.63 -7.08 9.06
C GLU A 253 -0.53 -6.20 10.29
N LEU A 254 0.65 -5.70 10.59
CA LEU A 254 0.89 -4.88 11.78
C LEU A 254 1.33 -3.48 11.34
N LEU A 255 0.82 -2.48 12.03
CA LEU A 255 1.20 -1.08 11.86
C LEU A 255 2.39 -0.80 12.75
N ILE A 256 3.38 -0.11 12.21
CA ILE A 256 4.56 0.36 12.94
C ILE A 256 4.86 1.80 12.54
N HIS A 257 5.41 2.55 13.48
CA HIS A 257 5.92 3.91 13.28
C HIS A 257 7.37 3.99 13.76
N LEU A 258 8.18 4.71 13.04
CA LEU A 258 9.54 5.06 13.45
C LEU A 258 9.93 6.42 12.86
N VAL A 259 10.95 7.05 13.42
CA VAL A 259 11.55 8.28 12.92
C VAL A 259 12.94 7.97 12.40
N LEU A 260 13.24 8.36 11.17
CA LEU A 260 14.56 8.15 10.58
C LEU A 260 15.59 9.10 11.20
N PRO A 261 16.87 8.72 11.25
CA PRO A 261 17.91 9.62 11.71
C PRO A 261 18.04 10.85 10.79
N PRO A 262 18.46 12.02 11.32
CA PRO A 262 18.71 13.21 10.51
C PRO A 262 19.85 12.99 9.54
N ALA A 263 19.94 13.82 8.50
CA ALA A 263 21.06 13.81 7.58
C ALA A 263 22.38 14.09 8.33
N GLY A 264 23.39 13.26 8.12
CA GLY A 264 24.72 13.43 8.75
C GLY A 264 24.91 12.72 10.10
N GLY A 265 23.97 11.90 10.55
CA GLY A 265 24.25 10.92 11.60
C GLY A 265 25.24 9.88 11.05
N ASP A 266 26.45 9.81 11.61
CA ASP A 266 27.42 8.76 11.32
C ASP A 266 26.79 7.41 11.67
N VAL A 267 26.23 6.74 10.66
CA VAL A 267 26.04 5.29 10.75
C VAL A 267 27.46 4.73 10.64
N ALA A 268 28.01 4.30 11.77
CA ALA A 268 29.30 3.62 11.81
C ALA A 268 29.26 2.45 10.82
N ARG A 269 29.76 2.68 9.62
CA ARG A 269 30.17 1.60 8.73
C ARG A 269 31.41 1.00 9.34
N GLU A 270 31.25 0.04 10.24
CA GLU A 270 32.33 -0.88 10.51
C GLU A 270 32.60 -1.63 9.21
N ASP A 271 33.73 -1.25 8.61
CA ASP A 271 34.33 -1.93 7.45
C ASP A 271 34.37 -3.43 7.72
N ALA A 272 33.52 -4.18 7.05
CA ALA A 272 33.66 -5.62 6.95
C ALA A 272 34.92 -5.89 6.11
N ARG A 273 36.03 -6.17 6.81
CA ARG A 273 37.22 -6.81 6.24
C ARG A 273 36.99 -8.30 6.11
#